data_6d16bc95a0038ff503a7c64dc9d9b035
#
_entry.id   6d16bc95a0038ff503a7c64dc9d9b035
#
_cell.length_a   1.000
_cell.length_b   1.000
_cell.length_c   1.000
_cell.angle_alpha   90.00
_cell.angle_beta   90.00
_cell.angle_gamma   90.00
#
_symmetry.space_group_name_H-M   'P 1'
#
loop_
_entity.id
_entity.type
_entity.pdbx_description
1 polymer ?
#
loop_
_entity_poly.entity_id
_entity_poly.type
_entity_poly.pdbx_seq_one_letter_code
_entity_poly.pdbx_strand_id
1 'polypeptide(L)'
;MAPVRLLVSVLAGIVLFSIFLRHASGKSSDLASLTDDDLKTLTIRLERTQCFGSCPAYAVAIHGDGRIEYVGKEHVKVKESKSGRVDPGAIKALALQFAQAKFLSLPEDDYSEAKCKCRHCTDFATAIVEINVGSLSHRVNHYYGCACPPKALFELESAIDKAANSEQWTGDTSKQGPFGTTCFG
;
A
#
# COMPACT_ATOMS: atom_id res chain seq x y z
N MET A 1 -33.22 29.44 63.83
CA MET A 1 -33.78 29.46 62.46
C MET A 1 -32.64 29.80 61.53
N ALA A 2 -32.01 28.81 60.92
CA ALA A 2 -30.92 28.97 59.99
C ALA A 2 -31.35 28.44 58.61
N PRO A 3 -31.04 29.11 57.51
CA PRO A 3 -31.64 28.80 56.20
C PRO A 3 -30.90 27.66 55.50
N VAL A 4 -31.65 26.66 55.14
CA VAL A 4 -31.28 25.62 54.17
C VAL A 4 -31.36 26.23 52.77
N ARG A 5 -30.30 26.82 52.25
CA ARG A 5 -30.24 27.29 50.88
C ARG A 5 -28.81 27.31 50.29
N LEU A 6 -28.05 26.22 50.40
CA LEU A 6 -26.73 26.17 49.74
C LEU A 6 -26.28 24.80 49.23
N LEU A 7 -27.19 23.91 48.85
CA LEU A 7 -26.80 22.55 48.38
C LEU A 7 -27.35 22.13 46.99
N VAL A 8 -28.01 23.03 46.26
CA VAL A 8 -28.64 22.67 44.98
C VAL A 8 -27.80 23.09 43.77
N SER A 9 -26.79 23.99 43.93
CA SER A 9 -26.06 24.55 42.79
C SER A 9 -24.79 23.80 42.36
N VAL A 10 -24.36 22.75 43.10
CA VAL A 10 -23.11 22.05 42.78
C VAL A 10 -23.35 20.78 41.93
N LEU A 11 -24.55 20.25 41.95
CA LEU A 11 -24.87 19.00 41.19
C LEU A 11 -25.21 19.25 39.72
N ALA A 12 -25.54 20.44 39.29
CA ALA A 12 -25.86 20.76 37.90
C ALA A 12 -24.61 20.98 37.00
N GLY A 13 -23.43 21.25 37.58
CA GLY A 13 -22.21 21.49 36.84
C GLY A 13 -21.46 20.22 36.40
N ILE A 14 -21.72 19.10 37.08
CA ILE A 14 -20.97 17.82 36.81
C ILE A 14 -21.58 17.02 35.65
N VAL A 15 -22.88 17.19 35.40
CA VAL A 15 -23.57 16.44 34.33
C VAL A 15 -23.28 17.00 32.92
N LEU A 16 -22.93 18.26 32.78
CA LEU A 16 -22.68 18.90 31.47
C LEU A 16 -21.25 18.70 30.95
N PHE A 17 -20.30 18.28 31.79
CA PHE A 17 -18.91 18.04 31.36
C PHE A 17 -18.67 16.61 30.83
N SER A 18 -19.61 15.69 31.06
CA SER A 18 -19.45 14.27 30.63
C SER A 18 -19.87 13.99 29.18
N ILE A 19 -20.37 14.98 28.43
CA ILE A 19 -20.92 14.75 27.09
C ILE A 19 -19.90 15.09 25.98
N PHE A 20 -18.74 15.67 26.30
CA PHE A 20 -17.76 16.11 25.29
C PHE A 20 -16.53 15.22 25.09
N LEU A 21 -16.41 14.06 25.75
CA LEU A 21 -15.46 13.04 25.33
C LEU A 21 -16.11 12.16 24.25
N ARG A 22 -16.46 12.73 23.12
CA ARG A 22 -16.54 11.94 21.90
C ARG A 22 -15.11 11.54 21.58
N HIS A 23 -14.77 10.31 21.95
CA HIS A 23 -13.63 9.62 21.41
C HIS A 23 -13.75 9.72 19.88
N ALA A 24 -12.88 10.54 19.28
CA ALA A 24 -12.49 10.33 17.89
C ALA A 24 -11.75 8.99 17.90
N SER A 25 -12.53 7.89 17.89
CA SER A 25 -12.02 6.56 17.60
C SER A 25 -11.52 6.67 16.18
N GLY A 26 -10.22 6.91 16.01
CA GLY A 26 -9.55 6.79 14.74
C GLY A 26 -9.85 5.38 14.26
N LYS A 27 -10.82 5.23 13.35
CA LYS A 27 -11.18 3.97 12.73
C LYS A 27 -9.93 3.50 12.00
N SER A 28 -9.21 2.56 12.60
CA SER A 28 -8.15 1.84 11.90
C SER A 28 -8.81 1.17 10.71
N SER A 29 -8.44 1.54 9.50
CA SER A 29 -8.97 0.92 8.29
C SER A 29 -8.53 -0.53 8.28
N ASP A 30 -9.50 -1.45 8.44
CA ASP A 30 -9.27 -2.88 8.31
C ASP A 30 -9.27 -3.23 6.81
N LEU A 31 -8.10 -3.51 6.26
CA LEU A 31 -7.96 -3.85 4.84
C LEU A 31 -8.76 -5.10 4.42
N ALA A 32 -9.16 -5.95 5.39
CA ALA A 32 -9.99 -7.11 5.11
C ALA A 32 -11.49 -6.77 4.95
N SER A 33 -11.91 -5.58 5.41
CA SER A 33 -13.32 -5.18 5.44
C SER A 33 -13.52 -3.71 5.05
N LEU A 34 -12.99 -3.30 3.89
CA LEU A 34 -13.12 -1.94 3.38
C LEU A 34 -14.58 -1.56 3.14
N THR A 35 -14.98 -0.42 3.68
CA THR A 35 -16.28 0.22 3.42
C THR A 35 -16.23 1.03 2.12
N ASP A 36 -17.38 1.47 1.63
CA ASP A 36 -17.45 2.34 0.45
C ASP A 36 -16.81 3.72 0.72
N ASP A 37 -16.77 4.19 1.97
CA ASP A 37 -16.05 5.41 2.35
C ASP A 37 -14.53 5.19 2.34
N ASP A 38 -14.05 4.03 2.75
CA ASP A 38 -12.64 3.67 2.64
C ASP A 38 -12.18 3.64 1.18
N LEU A 39 -13.02 3.10 0.28
CA LEU A 39 -12.72 3.07 -1.16
C LEU A 39 -12.56 4.46 -1.77
N LYS A 40 -13.27 5.49 -1.28
CA LYS A 40 -13.13 6.86 -1.79
C LYS A 40 -11.72 7.43 -1.64
N THR A 41 -10.97 6.93 -0.67
CA THR A 41 -9.62 7.39 -0.34
C THR A 41 -8.54 6.35 -0.61
N LEU A 42 -8.94 5.12 -0.98
CA LEU A 42 -7.99 4.03 -1.25
C LEU A 42 -7.14 4.35 -2.47
N THR A 43 -5.84 4.18 -2.31
CA THR A 43 -4.88 4.10 -3.42
C THR A 43 -3.88 3.00 -3.12
N ILE A 44 -3.69 2.09 -4.09
CA ILE A 44 -2.65 1.07 -4.09
C ILE A 44 -1.68 1.40 -5.20
N ARG A 45 -0.40 1.50 -4.88
CA ARG A 45 0.65 1.86 -5.84
C ARG A 45 1.74 0.79 -5.88
N LEU A 46 2.22 0.52 -7.07
CA LEU A 46 3.46 -0.21 -7.34
C LEU A 46 4.34 0.65 -8.23
N GLU A 47 5.60 0.84 -7.83
CA GLU A 47 6.63 1.42 -8.66
C GLU A 47 7.78 0.44 -8.79
N ARG A 48 8.27 0.23 -10.02
CA ARG A 48 9.48 -0.56 -10.29
C ARG A 48 10.55 0.37 -10.83
N THR A 49 11.72 0.33 -10.21
CA THR A 49 12.87 1.16 -10.62
C THR A 49 13.69 0.48 -11.70
N GLN A 50 14.63 1.22 -12.25
CA GLN A 50 15.64 0.68 -13.15
C GLN A 50 16.60 -0.26 -12.39
N CYS A 51 17.29 -1.13 -13.13
CA CYS A 51 18.44 -1.91 -12.70
C CYS A 51 19.62 -1.65 -13.62
N PHE A 52 20.77 -2.24 -13.34
CA PHE A 52 21.86 -2.31 -14.30
C PHE A 52 21.54 -3.36 -15.38
N GLY A 53 20.78 -2.94 -16.39
CA GLY A 53 20.29 -3.81 -17.47
C GLY A 53 18.95 -3.33 -18.03
N SER A 54 18.15 -4.26 -18.54
CA SER A 54 16.88 -3.98 -19.22
C SER A 54 15.64 -4.23 -18.35
N CYS A 55 15.71 -3.94 -17.05
CA CYS A 55 14.57 -4.09 -16.17
C CYS A 55 13.46 -3.08 -16.53
N PRO A 56 12.21 -3.51 -16.66
CA PRO A 56 11.10 -2.60 -16.89
C PRO A 56 10.91 -1.65 -15.70
N ALA A 57 11.01 -0.35 -15.96
CA ALA A 57 10.78 0.70 -14.98
C ALA A 57 9.47 1.42 -15.27
N TYR A 58 8.56 1.42 -14.31
CA TYR A 58 7.23 2.03 -14.43
C TYR A 58 6.60 2.24 -13.05
N ALA A 59 5.51 2.98 -13.03
CA ALA A 59 4.64 3.07 -11.88
C ALA A 59 3.19 2.80 -12.30
N VAL A 60 2.43 2.16 -11.43
CA VAL A 60 0.99 1.99 -11.55
C VAL A 60 0.32 2.34 -10.24
N ALA A 61 -0.81 3.05 -10.31
CA ALA A 61 -1.67 3.34 -9.17
C ALA A 61 -3.10 2.88 -9.47
N ILE A 62 -3.69 2.16 -8.53
CA ILE A 62 -5.08 1.70 -8.56
C ILE A 62 -5.84 2.47 -7.49
N HIS A 63 -6.87 3.21 -7.89
CA HIS A 63 -7.73 3.97 -7.00
C HIS A 63 -8.98 3.18 -6.65
N GLY A 64 -9.54 3.43 -5.49
CA GLY A 64 -10.72 2.72 -5.01
C GLY A 64 -11.98 2.95 -5.85
N ASP A 65 -12.01 3.98 -6.70
CA ASP A 65 -13.06 4.23 -7.70
C ASP A 65 -12.90 3.41 -9.00
N GLY A 66 -11.90 2.53 -9.05
CA GLY A 66 -11.57 1.70 -10.20
C GLY A 66 -10.67 2.35 -11.23
N ARG A 67 -10.27 3.59 -11.07
CA ARG A 67 -9.33 4.27 -11.97
C ARG A 67 -7.92 3.70 -11.79
N ILE A 68 -7.25 3.48 -12.92
CA ILE A 68 -5.84 3.08 -12.98
C ILE A 68 -5.07 4.20 -13.65
N GLU A 69 -3.92 4.54 -13.07
CA GLU A 69 -2.91 5.42 -13.64
C GLU A 69 -1.62 4.64 -13.85
N TYR A 70 -1.07 4.71 -15.05
CA TYR A 70 0.20 4.08 -15.40
C TYR A 70 1.16 5.15 -15.91
N VAL A 71 2.43 5.04 -15.54
CA VAL A 71 3.53 5.86 -16.03
C VAL A 71 4.68 4.95 -16.41
N GLY A 72 4.90 4.76 -17.72
CA GLY A 72 6.05 4.04 -18.22
C GLY A 72 7.32 4.91 -18.18
N LYS A 73 8.44 4.31 -17.83
CA LYS A 73 9.75 4.97 -17.74
C LYS A 73 10.72 4.34 -18.75
N GLU A 74 11.40 3.25 -18.38
CA GLU A 74 12.39 2.59 -19.19
C GLU A 74 12.07 1.11 -19.40
N HIS A 75 12.53 0.57 -20.54
CA HIS A 75 12.40 -0.85 -20.91
C HIS A 75 10.96 -1.39 -20.86
N VAL A 76 10.00 -0.54 -21.20
CA VAL A 76 8.57 -0.87 -21.31
C VAL A 76 8.07 -0.57 -22.72
N LYS A 77 6.99 -1.25 -23.13
CA LYS A 77 6.37 -1.05 -24.44
C LYS A 77 5.82 0.38 -24.60
N VAL A 78 5.29 0.96 -23.52
CA VAL A 78 4.68 2.29 -23.49
C VAL A 78 5.39 3.14 -22.45
N LYS A 79 6.16 4.14 -22.88
CA LYS A 79 6.89 5.07 -22.01
C LYS A 79 6.09 6.31 -21.60
N GLU A 80 4.82 6.37 -21.96
CA GLU A 80 3.93 7.49 -21.70
C GLU A 80 2.99 7.16 -20.54
N SER A 81 2.29 8.19 -20.05
CA SER A 81 1.19 7.99 -19.11
C SER A 81 -0.01 7.37 -19.81
N LYS A 82 -0.62 6.38 -19.19
CA LYS A 82 -1.87 5.75 -19.63
C LYS A 82 -2.84 5.67 -18.46
N SER A 83 -4.11 5.54 -18.79
CA SER A 83 -5.16 5.30 -17.81
C SER A 83 -5.98 4.07 -18.21
N GLY A 84 -6.55 3.43 -17.21
CA GLY A 84 -7.41 2.26 -17.38
C GLY A 84 -8.48 2.21 -16.31
N ARG A 85 -9.23 1.12 -16.31
CA ARG A 85 -10.21 0.83 -15.27
C ARG A 85 -10.15 -0.63 -14.85
N VAL A 86 -10.41 -0.85 -13.57
CA VAL A 86 -10.55 -2.16 -12.94
C VAL A 86 -11.91 -2.24 -12.25
N ASP A 87 -12.46 -3.43 -12.17
CA ASP A 87 -13.70 -3.67 -11.45
C ASP A 87 -13.54 -3.41 -9.94
N PRO A 88 -14.49 -2.73 -9.27
CA PRO A 88 -14.41 -2.46 -7.83
C PRO A 88 -14.31 -3.73 -6.96
N GLY A 89 -14.87 -4.84 -7.41
CA GLY A 89 -14.74 -6.12 -6.72
C GLY A 89 -13.29 -6.63 -6.73
N ALA A 90 -12.55 -6.41 -7.82
CA ALA A 90 -11.13 -6.77 -7.90
C ALA A 90 -10.28 -5.91 -6.93
N ILE A 91 -10.68 -4.65 -6.69
CA ILE A 91 -9.97 -3.78 -5.72
C ILE A 91 -10.15 -4.31 -4.29
N LYS A 92 -11.38 -4.68 -3.90
CA LYS A 92 -11.64 -5.29 -2.59
C LYS A 92 -10.88 -6.61 -2.42
N ALA A 93 -10.82 -7.43 -3.48
CA ALA A 93 -10.05 -8.66 -3.47
C ALA A 93 -8.54 -8.41 -3.32
N LEU A 94 -8.01 -7.37 -3.97
CA LEU A 94 -6.60 -6.98 -3.83
C LEU A 94 -6.32 -6.47 -2.40
N ALA A 95 -7.16 -5.61 -1.83
CA ALA A 95 -7.02 -5.14 -0.45
C ALA A 95 -7.05 -6.29 0.57
N LEU A 96 -7.87 -7.31 0.34
CA LEU A 96 -7.87 -8.53 1.16
C LEU A 96 -6.52 -9.26 1.09
N GLN A 97 -5.87 -9.31 -0.08
CA GLN A 97 -4.52 -9.90 -0.18
C GLN A 97 -3.49 -9.11 0.63
N PHE A 98 -3.57 -7.78 0.66
CA PHE A 98 -2.73 -6.95 1.55
C PHE A 98 -2.94 -7.29 3.03
N ALA A 99 -4.20 -7.51 3.46
CA ALA A 99 -4.52 -7.94 4.82
C ALA A 99 -3.93 -9.33 5.13
N GLN A 100 -4.11 -10.30 4.23
CA GLN A 100 -3.60 -11.67 4.36
C GLN A 100 -2.07 -11.72 4.40
N ALA A 101 -1.41 -10.90 3.60
CA ALA A 101 0.04 -10.73 3.61
C ALA A 101 0.56 -10.00 4.86
N LYS A 102 -0.33 -9.51 5.73
CA LYS A 102 0.02 -8.66 6.88
C LYS A 102 0.88 -7.46 6.47
N PHE A 103 0.60 -6.87 5.31
CA PHE A 103 1.43 -5.86 4.68
C PHE A 103 1.75 -4.69 5.61
N LEU A 104 0.78 -4.22 6.41
CA LEU A 104 0.96 -3.12 7.37
C LEU A 104 1.95 -3.44 8.52
N SER A 105 2.31 -4.70 8.69
CA SER A 105 3.29 -5.15 9.69
C SER A 105 4.68 -5.34 9.09
N LEU A 106 4.84 -5.25 7.77
CA LEU A 106 6.14 -5.37 7.13
C LEU A 106 6.96 -4.12 7.40
N PRO A 107 8.27 -4.25 7.64
CA PRO A 107 9.15 -3.09 7.78
C PRO A 107 9.26 -2.33 6.46
N GLU A 108 9.24 -1.00 6.52
CA GLU A 108 9.24 -0.15 5.32
C GLU A 108 10.53 -0.27 4.50
N ASP A 109 11.68 -0.39 5.18
CA ASP A 109 13.00 -0.29 4.56
C ASP A 109 13.93 -1.48 4.78
N ASP A 110 13.58 -2.45 5.62
CA ASP A 110 14.50 -3.56 5.97
C ASP A 110 14.89 -4.41 4.76
N TYR A 111 14.11 -4.36 3.69
CA TYR A 111 14.39 -5.04 2.42
C TYR A 111 14.96 -4.10 1.35
N SER A 112 15.26 -2.85 1.67
CA SER A 112 15.93 -1.92 0.77
C SER A 112 17.39 -2.32 0.56
N GLU A 113 18.02 -1.87 -0.53
CA GLU A 113 19.43 -2.15 -0.79
C GLU A 113 20.34 -1.74 0.38
N ALA A 114 20.06 -0.57 0.96
CA ALA A 114 20.87 0.00 2.04
C ALA A 114 20.72 -0.72 3.39
N LYS A 115 19.57 -1.36 3.63
CA LYS A 115 19.22 -1.97 4.93
C LYS A 115 19.04 -3.48 4.90
N CYS A 116 19.21 -4.12 3.72
CA CYS A 116 19.12 -5.56 3.59
C CYS A 116 20.10 -6.27 4.54
N LYS A 117 19.59 -6.96 5.55
CA LYS A 117 20.38 -7.69 6.55
C LYS A 117 20.80 -9.09 6.09
N CYS A 118 20.33 -9.52 4.93
CA CYS A 118 20.62 -10.83 4.35
C CYS A 118 21.70 -10.74 3.28
N ARG A 119 22.03 -11.89 2.67
CA ARG A 119 22.80 -11.88 1.43
C ARG A 119 22.10 -10.96 0.42
N HIS A 120 22.86 -10.12 -0.23
CA HIS A 120 22.34 -9.26 -1.29
C HIS A 120 23.32 -9.20 -2.45
N CYS A 121 22.77 -8.93 -3.62
CA CYS A 121 23.51 -8.64 -4.84
C CYS A 121 23.25 -7.20 -5.24
N THR A 122 24.19 -6.56 -5.91
CA THR A 122 24.07 -5.21 -6.44
C THR A 122 23.35 -5.18 -7.79
N ASP A 123 22.99 -4.01 -8.24
CA ASP A 123 22.53 -3.73 -9.62
C ASP A 123 21.12 -4.24 -9.95
N PHE A 124 20.32 -4.61 -8.97
CA PHE A 124 18.93 -5.02 -9.13
C PHE A 124 17.95 -3.84 -9.06
N ALA A 125 16.75 -4.05 -9.55
CA ALA A 125 15.65 -3.10 -9.41
C ALA A 125 15.07 -3.14 -7.98
N THR A 126 14.38 -2.06 -7.60
CA THR A 126 13.53 -2.00 -6.41
C THR A 126 12.07 -1.96 -6.82
N ALA A 127 11.23 -2.77 -6.20
CA ALA A 127 9.80 -2.56 -6.19
C ALA A 127 9.42 -1.75 -4.93
N ILE A 128 8.54 -0.78 -5.12
CA ILE A 128 8.02 0.06 -4.06
C ILE A 128 6.51 -0.16 -4.04
N VAL A 129 6.02 -0.82 -2.99
CA VAL A 129 4.60 -1.08 -2.78
C VAL A 129 4.07 -0.11 -1.74
N GLU A 130 2.95 0.54 -2.02
CA GLU A 130 2.33 1.51 -1.13
C GLU A 130 0.81 1.31 -1.11
N ILE A 131 0.21 1.45 0.08
CA ILE A 131 -1.24 1.49 0.25
C ILE A 131 -1.62 2.70 1.12
N ASN A 132 -2.62 3.46 0.68
CA ASN A 132 -3.19 4.59 1.40
C ASN A 132 -4.70 4.39 1.52
N VAL A 133 -5.26 4.57 2.73
CA VAL A 133 -6.70 4.53 3.03
C VAL A 133 -7.01 5.50 4.16
N GLY A 134 -7.74 6.57 3.89
CA GLY A 134 -8.00 7.61 4.88
C GLY A 134 -6.71 8.24 5.41
N SER A 135 -6.45 8.11 6.70
CA SER A 135 -5.20 8.55 7.34
C SER A 135 -4.12 7.48 7.40
N LEU A 136 -4.45 6.24 7.01
CA LEU A 136 -3.48 5.15 6.94
C LEU A 136 -2.63 5.29 5.69
N SER A 137 -1.31 5.27 5.86
CA SER A 137 -0.33 5.17 4.78
C SER A 137 0.74 4.19 5.19
N HIS A 138 1.07 3.24 4.32
CA HIS A 138 2.16 2.31 4.54
C HIS A 138 2.86 1.99 3.23
N ARG A 139 4.21 1.94 3.28
CA ARG A 139 5.08 1.72 2.13
C ARG A 139 6.15 0.71 2.46
N VAL A 140 6.46 -0.17 1.51
CA VAL A 140 7.56 -1.14 1.64
C VAL A 140 8.47 -1.04 0.43
N ASN A 141 9.77 -0.87 0.68
CA ASN A 141 10.81 -0.89 -0.34
C ASN A 141 11.38 -2.30 -0.44
N HIS A 142 11.24 -2.94 -1.59
CA HIS A 142 11.72 -4.29 -1.85
C HIS A 142 12.78 -4.26 -2.94
N TYR A 143 14.03 -4.33 -2.55
CA TYR A 143 15.17 -4.48 -3.46
C TYR A 143 15.32 -5.95 -3.87
N TYR A 144 15.24 -6.25 -5.15
CA TYR A 144 15.26 -7.63 -5.65
C TYR A 144 16.58 -8.36 -5.46
N GLY A 145 17.66 -7.63 -5.20
CA GLY A 145 18.93 -8.18 -4.79
C GLY A 145 18.99 -8.64 -3.32
N CYS A 146 17.96 -8.39 -2.51
CA CYS A 146 17.89 -8.80 -1.12
C CYS A 146 17.24 -10.18 -0.97
N ALA A 147 17.83 -11.09 -0.20
CA ALA A 147 17.38 -12.48 -0.06
C ALA A 147 16.30 -12.69 1.02
N CYS A 148 15.96 -11.66 1.82
CA CYS A 148 15.09 -11.81 2.99
C CYS A 148 13.59 -11.53 2.80
N PRO A 149 13.13 -10.83 1.76
CA PRO A 149 11.72 -10.45 1.69
C PRO A 149 10.80 -11.68 1.75
N PRO A 150 9.68 -11.57 2.45
CA PRO A 150 8.72 -12.67 2.50
C PRO A 150 8.08 -12.89 1.12
N LYS A 151 7.81 -14.16 0.78
CA LYS A 151 7.18 -14.54 -0.48
C LYS A 151 5.88 -13.76 -0.76
N ALA A 152 5.11 -13.45 0.29
CA ALA A 152 3.87 -12.68 0.19
C ALA A 152 4.06 -11.28 -0.42
N LEU A 153 5.25 -10.66 -0.28
CA LEU A 153 5.54 -9.36 -0.90
C LEU A 153 5.62 -9.48 -2.43
N PHE A 154 6.31 -10.49 -2.95
CA PHE A 154 6.35 -10.79 -4.40
C PHE A 154 4.96 -11.11 -4.95
N GLU A 155 4.14 -11.85 -4.17
CA GLU A 155 2.77 -12.19 -4.56
C GLU A 155 1.89 -10.94 -4.65
N LEU A 156 2.04 -9.98 -3.72
CA LEU A 156 1.34 -8.70 -3.77
C LEU A 156 1.73 -7.87 -4.98
N GLU A 157 3.02 -7.77 -5.28
CA GLU A 157 3.51 -7.05 -6.46
C GLU A 157 2.90 -7.61 -7.75
N SER A 158 2.89 -8.93 -7.87
CA SER A 158 2.27 -9.63 -9.00
C SER A 158 0.76 -9.43 -9.05
N ALA A 159 0.10 -9.40 -7.89
CA ALA A 159 -1.34 -9.17 -7.80
C ALA A 159 -1.73 -7.74 -8.21
N ILE A 160 -0.91 -6.73 -7.87
CA ILE A 160 -1.11 -5.35 -8.31
C ILE A 160 -0.99 -5.26 -9.84
N ASP A 161 0.07 -5.83 -10.41
CA ASP A 161 0.28 -5.84 -11.86
C ASP A 161 -0.87 -6.51 -12.60
N LYS A 162 -1.33 -7.65 -12.08
CA LYS A 162 -2.47 -8.37 -12.65
C LYS A 162 -3.78 -7.58 -12.55
N ALA A 163 -4.05 -6.96 -11.39
CA ALA A 163 -5.25 -6.14 -11.21
C ALA A 163 -5.26 -4.92 -12.12
N ALA A 164 -4.10 -4.29 -12.30
CA ALA A 164 -3.94 -3.15 -13.21
C ALA A 164 -3.89 -3.57 -14.69
N ASN A 165 -3.74 -4.87 -15.00
CA ASN A 165 -3.43 -5.36 -16.34
C ASN A 165 -2.24 -4.59 -16.97
N SER A 166 -1.18 -4.40 -16.16
CA SER A 166 -0.03 -3.56 -16.54
C SER A 166 0.73 -4.10 -17.75
N GLU A 167 0.66 -5.41 -18.01
CA GLU A 167 1.31 -6.08 -19.15
C GLU A 167 0.93 -5.46 -20.51
N GLN A 168 -0.30 -4.96 -20.66
CA GLN A 168 -0.72 -4.27 -21.88
C GLN A 168 0.18 -3.08 -22.24
N TRP A 169 0.81 -2.44 -21.22
CA TRP A 169 1.68 -1.27 -21.36
C TRP A 169 3.15 -1.60 -21.15
N THR A 170 3.48 -2.53 -20.26
CA THR A 170 4.87 -2.94 -20.02
C THR A 170 5.38 -3.87 -21.12
N GLY A 171 4.50 -4.64 -21.74
CA GLY A 171 4.84 -5.76 -22.60
C GLY A 171 5.20 -7.01 -21.80
N ASP A 172 5.60 -8.08 -22.48
CA ASP A 172 6.06 -9.32 -21.84
C ASP A 172 7.36 -9.07 -21.08
N THR A 173 7.26 -8.94 -19.77
CA THR A 173 8.39 -8.72 -18.87
C THR A 173 9.07 -10.01 -18.42
N SER A 174 8.56 -11.16 -18.80
CA SER A 174 9.10 -12.47 -18.40
C SER A 174 10.52 -12.73 -18.91
N LYS A 175 10.90 -12.05 -19.99
CA LYS A 175 12.22 -12.13 -20.64
C LYS A 175 13.17 -10.98 -20.26
N GLN A 176 12.70 -10.03 -19.46
CA GLN A 176 13.44 -8.80 -19.20
C GLN A 176 13.91 -8.78 -17.73
N GLY A 177 15.15 -9.21 -17.51
CA GLY A 177 15.84 -9.00 -16.23
C GLY A 177 15.26 -9.70 -15.01
N PRO A 178 15.73 -9.39 -13.81
CA PRO A 178 15.66 -10.26 -12.65
C PRO A 178 14.35 -10.20 -11.87
N PHE A 179 13.18 -10.08 -12.49
CA PHE A 179 11.93 -10.34 -11.79
C PHE A 179 11.76 -11.84 -11.44
N GLY A 180 12.81 -12.63 -11.49
CA GLY A 180 12.77 -14.03 -11.21
C GLY A 180 14.13 -14.72 -11.17
N THR A 181 15.19 -14.03 -11.53
CA THR A 181 16.54 -14.55 -11.34
C THR A 181 17.04 -14.11 -9.98
N THR A 182 16.92 -14.98 -9.00
CA THR A 182 17.60 -14.79 -7.72
C THR A 182 19.11 -14.82 -7.99
N CYS A 183 19.84 -13.86 -7.43
CA CYS A 183 21.31 -13.98 -7.37
C CYS A 183 21.77 -15.13 -6.45
N PHE A 184 20.83 -15.94 -6.05
CA PHE A 184 20.95 -17.10 -5.18
C PHE A 184 20.47 -18.32 -5.97
N GLY A 185 21.30 -18.79 -6.90
CA GLY A 185 21.15 -20.10 -7.54
C GLY A 185 21.36 -21.22 -6.55
#